data_1264065af449194f640ffd7c0073dd11
#
_entry.id   1264065af449194f640ffd7c0073dd11
#
_cell.length_a   1.000
_cell.length_b   1.000
_cell.length_c   1.000
_cell.angle_alpha   90.00
_cell.angle_beta   90.00
_cell.angle_gamma   90.00
#
_symmetry.space_group_name_H-M   'P 1'
#
loop_
_entity.id
_entity.type
_entity.pdbx_description
1 polymer ?
#
loop_
_entity_poly.entity_id
_entity_poly.type
_entity_poly.pdbx_seq_one_letter_code
_entity_poly.pdbx_strand_id
1 'polypeptide(L)'
;LFMEQGLPSYRAAVSGMVADIEILSPLRLKFIFTEDAPRRDVVNLAGSIPVFSKDWFESNDARLDESSLTPFIGPGPYVLDSYEVNQRMVYARRDDYWGEAIPINIGRNNFDRIRVEYFADSAAAFEGFKGGLYTFRSENSSKQWATSYDFASIDEGHVVKAELPDGNLARAQAYVFNLRREKFQDRRVREA
;
A
#
# COMPACT_ATOMS: atom_id res chain seq x y z
N LEU A 1 19.00 -7.12 -2.82
CA LEU A 1 18.52 -6.09 -1.90
C LEU A 1 17.43 -6.66 -0.96
N PHE A 2 16.30 -7.16 -1.48
CA PHE A 2 15.21 -7.71 -0.64
C PHE A 2 15.60 -8.92 0.19
N MET A 3 16.43 -9.80 -0.36
CA MET A 3 16.86 -11.03 0.32
C MET A 3 17.80 -10.74 1.50
N GLU A 4 18.49 -9.62 1.48
CA GLU A 4 19.48 -9.24 2.49
C GLU A 4 18.98 -8.14 3.42
N GLN A 5 18.30 -7.12 2.89
CA GLN A 5 17.95 -5.90 3.59
C GLN A 5 16.44 -5.66 3.74
N GLY A 6 15.58 -6.46 3.11
CA GLY A 6 14.13 -6.30 3.22
C GLY A 6 13.58 -6.60 4.61
N LEU A 7 12.34 -6.20 4.88
CA LEU A 7 11.64 -6.56 6.12
C LEU A 7 11.67 -8.07 6.34
N PRO A 8 11.89 -8.56 7.58
CA PRO A 8 12.03 -10.00 7.86
C PRO A 8 10.88 -10.87 7.34
N SER A 9 9.65 -10.39 7.48
CA SER A 9 8.45 -11.09 6.97
C SER A 9 8.45 -11.19 5.44
N TYR A 10 8.87 -10.13 4.76
CA TYR A 10 8.96 -10.11 3.30
C TYR A 10 10.10 -11.01 2.80
N ARG A 11 11.27 -10.94 3.45
CA ARG A 11 12.39 -11.85 3.15
C ARG A 11 11.99 -13.31 3.27
N ALA A 12 11.31 -13.68 4.36
CA ALA A 12 10.84 -15.04 4.57
C ALA A 12 9.85 -15.49 3.48
N ALA A 13 8.92 -14.63 3.08
CA ALA A 13 7.95 -14.93 2.03
C ALA A 13 8.62 -15.10 0.65
N VAL A 14 9.53 -14.20 0.30
CA VAL A 14 10.23 -14.26 -1.01
C VAL A 14 11.19 -15.46 -1.06
N SER A 15 12.00 -15.69 -0.02
CA SER A 15 12.96 -16.80 0.01
C SER A 15 12.29 -18.19 0.05
N GLY A 16 11.07 -18.27 0.56
CA GLY A 16 10.28 -19.50 0.49
C GLY A 16 9.80 -19.85 -0.92
N MET A 17 9.79 -18.89 -1.84
CA MET A 17 9.28 -19.08 -3.20
C MET A 17 10.32 -18.85 -4.30
N VAL A 18 11.28 -17.96 -4.10
CA VAL A 18 12.35 -17.65 -5.05
C VAL A 18 13.67 -18.26 -4.56
N ALA A 19 14.19 -19.21 -5.30
CA ALA A 19 15.48 -19.84 -4.99
C ALA A 19 16.66 -18.97 -5.47
N ASP A 20 16.54 -18.34 -6.65
CA ASP A 20 17.60 -17.50 -7.23
C ASP A 20 17.03 -16.53 -8.27
N ILE A 21 17.80 -15.48 -8.59
CA ILE A 21 17.53 -14.52 -9.66
C ILE A 21 18.80 -14.36 -10.51
N GLU A 22 18.75 -14.86 -11.74
CA GLU A 22 19.85 -14.75 -12.71
C GLU A 22 19.69 -13.49 -13.57
N ILE A 23 20.75 -12.69 -13.69
CA ILE A 23 20.83 -11.56 -14.63
C ILE A 23 21.33 -12.10 -15.97
N LEU A 24 20.44 -12.21 -16.95
CA LEU A 24 20.80 -12.73 -18.27
C LEU A 24 21.33 -11.63 -19.20
N SER A 25 20.88 -10.39 -19.01
CA SER A 25 21.37 -9.21 -19.72
C SER A 25 20.89 -7.95 -19.01
N PRO A 26 21.32 -6.73 -19.38
CA PRO A 26 20.86 -5.49 -18.77
C PRO A 26 19.34 -5.30 -18.70
N LEU A 27 18.58 -5.97 -19.59
CA LEU A 27 17.12 -5.87 -19.66
C LEU A 27 16.39 -7.20 -19.46
N ARG A 28 17.09 -8.24 -18.98
CA ARG A 28 16.49 -9.57 -18.83
C ARG A 28 16.90 -10.22 -17.53
N LEU A 29 15.91 -10.59 -16.74
CA LEU A 29 16.06 -11.37 -15.50
C LEU A 29 15.38 -12.73 -15.68
N LYS A 30 15.90 -13.74 -14.99
CA LYS A 30 15.28 -15.05 -14.85
C LYS A 30 15.08 -15.34 -13.38
N PHE A 31 13.84 -15.54 -12.96
CA PHE A 31 13.53 -16.03 -11.63
C PHE A 31 13.56 -17.55 -11.59
N ILE A 32 14.27 -18.12 -10.65
CA ILE A 32 14.29 -19.55 -10.35
C ILE A 32 13.47 -19.73 -9.08
N PHE A 33 12.36 -20.44 -9.20
CA PHE A 33 11.46 -20.70 -8.08
C PHE A 33 11.82 -22.00 -7.37
N THR A 34 11.51 -22.08 -6.07
CA THR A 34 11.65 -23.30 -5.29
C THR A 34 10.68 -24.38 -5.80
N GLU A 35 10.95 -25.64 -5.49
CA GLU A 35 10.07 -26.75 -5.89
C GLU A 35 8.67 -26.63 -5.29
N ASP A 36 8.57 -26.09 -4.06
CA ASP A 36 7.33 -25.90 -3.33
C ASP A 36 6.57 -24.62 -3.72
N ALA A 37 7.11 -23.77 -4.60
CA ALA A 37 6.47 -22.53 -4.99
C ALA A 37 5.14 -22.81 -5.73
N PRO A 38 4.03 -22.17 -5.32
CA PRO A 38 2.72 -22.35 -5.95
C PRO A 38 2.77 -21.91 -7.42
N ARG A 39 2.78 -22.83 -8.36
CA ARG A 39 2.94 -22.57 -9.79
C ARG A 39 1.94 -21.55 -10.35
N ARG A 40 0.74 -21.49 -9.76
CA ARG A 40 -0.29 -20.54 -10.14
C ARG A 40 0.09 -19.08 -9.85
N ASP A 41 0.89 -18.85 -8.81
CA ASP A 41 1.11 -17.51 -8.25
C ASP A 41 2.50 -16.94 -8.59
N VAL A 42 3.41 -17.75 -9.16
CA VAL A 42 4.81 -17.33 -9.42
C VAL A 42 4.94 -16.11 -10.33
N VAL A 43 4.08 -15.97 -11.33
CA VAL A 43 4.11 -14.82 -12.25
C VAL A 43 3.68 -13.55 -11.52
N ASN A 44 2.62 -13.63 -10.72
CA ASN A 44 2.15 -12.51 -9.92
C ASN A 44 3.19 -12.13 -8.86
N LEU A 45 3.82 -13.12 -8.22
CA LEU A 45 4.88 -12.87 -7.25
C LEU A 45 6.04 -12.10 -7.90
N ALA A 46 6.59 -12.61 -9.01
CA ALA A 46 7.71 -11.95 -9.69
C ALA A 46 7.34 -10.54 -10.18
N GLY A 47 6.12 -10.37 -10.72
CA GLY A 47 5.62 -9.09 -11.22
C GLY A 47 5.23 -8.07 -10.13
N SER A 48 5.04 -8.51 -8.88
CA SER A 48 4.69 -7.63 -7.75
C SER A 48 5.87 -7.21 -6.89
N ILE A 49 7.07 -7.69 -7.18
CA ILE A 49 8.29 -7.29 -6.45
C ILE A 49 8.56 -5.81 -6.73
N PRO A 50 8.64 -4.95 -5.70
CA PRO A 50 8.99 -3.55 -5.88
C PRO A 50 10.38 -3.40 -6.54
N VAL A 51 10.47 -2.49 -7.49
CA VAL A 51 11.72 -2.18 -8.20
C VAL A 51 12.31 -0.90 -7.63
N PHE A 52 13.59 -0.96 -7.27
CA PHE A 52 14.36 0.18 -6.74
C PHE A 52 15.49 0.56 -7.70
N SER A 53 15.85 1.84 -7.70
CA SER A 53 17.01 2.34 -8.43
C SER A 53 18.29 1.94 -7.70
N LYS A 54 19.09 1.05 -8.31
CA LYS A 54 20.39 0.64 -7.78
C LYS A 54 21.31 1.87 -7.63
N ASP A 55 21.41 2.68 -8.67
CA ASP A 55 22.29 3.87 -8.69
C ASP A 55 21.93 4.86 -7.59
N TRP A 56 20.61 5.03 -7.32
CA TRP A 56 20.18 5.90 -6.23
C TRP A 56 20.59 5.34 -4.86
N PHE A 57 20.39 4.04 -4.63
CA PHE A 57 20.76 3.41 -3.36
C PHE A 57 22.27 3.46 -3.11
N GLU A 58 23.09 3.17 -4.12
CA GLU A 58 24.54 3.23 -4.04
C GLU A 58 25.05 4.66 -3.84
N SER A 59 24.47 5.65 -4.54
CA SER A 59 24.90 7.05 -4.43
C SER A 59 24.53 7.70 -3.10
N ASN A 60 23.52 7.18 -2.40
CA ASN A 60 23.06 7.72 -1.12
C ASN A 60 23.47 6.84 0.07
N ASP A 61 24.26 5.77 -0.15
CA ASP A 61 24.60 4.77 0.86
C ASP A 61 23.35 4.28 1.62
N ALA A 62 22.25 4.10 0.88
CA ALA A 62 20.94 3.84 1.44
C ALA A 62 20.69 2.35 1.64
N ARG A 63 19.94 2.00 2.69
CA ARG A 63 19.56 0.62 3.03
C ARG A 63 18.06 0.50 3.23
N LEU A 64 17.49 -0.67 2.90
CA LEU A 64 16.06 -0.94 3.14
C LEU A 64 15.74 -1.32 4.59
N ASP A 65 16.73 -1.75 5.36
CA ASP A 65 16.59 -2.13 6.77
C ASP A 65 16.88 -0.96 7.74
N GLU A 66 17.17 0.21 7.20
CA GLU A 66 17.40 1.43 7.97
C GLU A 66 16.31 2.46 7.71
N SER A 67 15.94 3.20 8.76
CA SER A 67 15.01 4.32 8.62
C SER A 67 15.72 5.53 8.01
N SER A 68 15.15 6.09 6.95
CA SER A 68 15.67 7.30 6.32
C SER A 68 14.55 8.31 6.08
N LEU A 69 14.87 9.58 6.25
CA LEU A 69 14.01 10.70 5.82
C LEU A 69 14.34 11.18 4.41
N THR A 70 15.36 10.61 3.77
CA THR A 70 15.68 10.91 2.37
C THR A 70 14.77 10.14 1.45
N PRO A 71 13.91 10.81 0.65
CA PRO A 71 13.00 10.14 -0.27
C PRO A 71 13.76 9.39 -1.34
N PHE A 72 13.43 8.12 -1.56
CA PHE A 72 14.02 7.36 -2.67
C PHE A 72 13.19 7.53 -3.95
N ILE A 73 13.85 7.37 -5.09
CA ILE A 73 13.21 7.46 -6.41
C ILE A 73 12.53 6.12 -6.72
N GLY A 74 11.22 6.17 -6.93
CA GLY A 74 10.44 5.03 -7.41
C GLY A 74 10.11 5.12 -8.90
N PRO A 75 9.69 4.03 -9.55
CA PRO A 75 9.31 4.00 -10.97
C PRO A 75 7.88 4.50 -11.20
N GLY A 76 7.16 4.92 -10.17
CA GLY A 76 5.75 5.30 -10.21
C GLY A 76 5.48 6.66 -10.86
N PRO A 77 4.18 6.97 -11.11
CA PRO A 77 3.76 8.21 -11.75
C PRO A 77 3.87 9.44 -10.86
N TYR A 78 4.07 9.26 -9.55
CA TYR A 78 4.22 10.34 -8.58
C TYR A 78 5.55 10.26 -7.85
N VAL A 79 6.10 11.43 -7.53
CA VAL A 79 7.27 11.58 -6.67
C VAL A 79 6.91 12.38 -5.43
N LEU A 80 7.62 12.15 -4.33
CA LEU A 80 7.48 12.97 -3.13
C LEU A 80 8.09 14.35 -3.41
N ASP A 81 7.24 15.38 -3.44
CA ASP A 81 7.60 16.77 -3.70
C ASP A 81 8.07 17.46 -2.40
N SER A 82 7.28 17.30 -1.34
CA SER A 82 7.59 17.85 -0.03
C SER A 82 6.93 17.06 1.10
N TYR A 83 7.47 17.18 2.31
CA TYR A 83 6.86 16.59 3.50
C TYR A 83 7.17 17.39 4.76
N GLU A 84 6.28 17.32 5.71
CA GLU A 84 6.45 17.76 7.09
C GLU A 84 6.17 16.56 8.01
N VAL A 85 7.16 16.18 8.81
CA VAL A 85 7.07 14.97 9.66
C VAL A 85 5.84 15.04 10.57
N ASN A 86 5.03 13.98 10.59
CA ASN A 86 3.79 13.85 11.33
C ASN A 86 2.69 14.87 10.98
N GLN A 87 2.84 15.63 9.92
CA GLN A 87 1.85 16.63 9.50
C GLN A 87 1.31 16.33 8.10
N ARG A 88 2.17 16.31 7.08
CA ARG A 88 1.73 16.08 5.70
C ARG A 88 2.81 15.56 4.78
N MET A 89 2.36 14.96 3.69
CA MET A 89 3.18 14.63 2.52
C MET A 89 2.48 15.15 1.28
N VAL A 90 3.26 15.67 0.33
CA VAL A 90 2.79 16.12 -0.97
C VAL A 90 3.50 15.34 -2.05
N TYR A 91 2.72 14.70 -2.91
CA TYR A 91 3.22 14.03 -4.09
C TYR A 91 2.91 14.87 -5.32
N ALA A 92 3.87 15.01 -6.23
CA ALA A 92 3.69 15.65 -7.53
C ALA A 92 3.71 14.58 -8.63
N ARG A 93 2.83 14.74 -9.64
CA ARG A 93 2.84 13.91 -10.83
C ARG A 93 4.11 14.19 -11.65
N ARG A 94 4.69 13.14 -12.20
CA ARG A 94 5.87 13.22 -13.05
C ARG A 94 5.46 13.52 -14.48
N ASP A 95 6.18 14.44 -15.13
CA ASP A 95 6.02 14.73 -16.55
C ASP A 95 6.74 13.69 -17.43
N ASP A 96 7.70 12.95 -16.86
CA ASP A 96 8.52 11.93 -17.54
C ASP A 96 8.13 10.49 -17.18
N TYR A 97 6.87 10.27 -16.75
CA TYR A 97 6.43 8.93 -16.38
C TYR A 97 6.44 7.98 -17.57
N TRP A 98 7.32 7.00 -17.55
CA TRP A 98 7.51 6.00 -18.62
C TRP A 98 6.25 5.21 -18.98
N GLY A 99 5.32 5.07 -18.05
CA GLY A 99 4.12 4.27 -18.19
C GLY A 99 2.90 5.06 -18.68
N GLU A 100 2.99 6.36 -18.96
CA GLU A 100 1.84 7.21 -19.28
C GLU A 100 1.07 6.72 -20.50
N ALA A 101 1.76 6.34 -21.56
CA ALA A 101 1.15 5.88 -22.82
C ALA A 101 0.77 4.38 -22.84
N ILE A 102 1.03 3.65 -21.75
CA ILE A 102 0.66 2.24 -21.67
C ILE A 102 -0.86 2.12 -21.56
N PRO A 103 -1.53 1.28 -22.37
CA PRO A 103 -3.00 1.23 -22.44
C PRO A 103 -3.71 1.06 -21.10
N ILE A 104 -3.14 0.29 -20.17
CA ILE A 104 -3.74 0.09 -18.83
C ILE A 104 -3.70 1.35 -17.95
N ASN A 105 -2.86 2.32 -18.28
CA ASN A 105 -2.68 3.55 -17.51
C ASN A 105 -3.45 4.74 -18.07
N ILE A 106 -4.02 4.60 -19.30
CA ILE A 106 -4.81 5.67 -19.90
C ILE A 106 -6.02 5.99 -19.03
N GLY A 107 -6.19 7.28 -18.70
CA GLY A 107 -7.25 7.77 -17.81
C GLY A 107 -6.95 7.59 -16.32
N ARG A 108 -5.73 7.20 -15.95
CA ARG A 108 -5.23 7.15 -14.57
C ARG A 108 -4.31 8.33 -14.28
N ASN A 109 -3.95 8.48 -12.99
CA ASN A 109 -2.98 9.49 -12.52
C ASN A 109 -3.35 10.93 -12.93
N ASN A 110 -4.65 11.28 -12.77
CA ASN A 110 -5.23 12.52 -13.28
C ASN A 110 -4.94 13.74 -12.39
N PHE A 111 -4.46 13.55 -11.16
CA PHE A 111 -4.17 14.66 -10.26
C PHE A 111 -2.73 15.12 -10.45
N ASP A 112 -2.52 16.43 -10.53
CA ASP A 112 -1.17 17.00 -10.60
C ASP A 112 -0.46 16.88 -9.25
N ARG A 113 -1.22 16.99 -8.15
CA ARG A 113 -0.72 16.85 -6.77
C ARG A 113 -1.68 16.02 -5.93
N ILE A 114 -1.12 15.19 -5.05
CA ILE A 114 -1.83 14.42 -4.03
C ILE A 114 -1.25 14.83 -2.68
N ARG A 115 -2.08 15.43 -1.83
CA ARG A 115 -1.70 15.83 -0.47
C ARG A 115 -2.31 14.86 0.54
N VAL A 116 -1.47 14.31 1.39
CA VAL A 116 -1.85 13.42 2.49
C VAL A 116 -1.64 14.18 3.79
N GLU A 117 -2.71 14.38 4.55
CA GLU A 117 -2.69 15.02 5.87
C GLU A 117 -2.69 13.96 6.97
N TYR A 118 -1.86 14.13 7.97
CA TYR A 118 -1.78 13.27 9.15
C TYR A 118 -2.43 13.95 10.36
N PHE A 119 -3.17 13.18 11.12
CA PHE A 119 -3.85 13.64 12.33
C PHE A 119 -3.46 12.75 13.51
N ALA A 120 -3.58 13.28 14.70
CA ALA A 120 -3.24 12.54 15.92
C ALA A 120 -4.11 11.29 16.12
N ASP A 121 -5.38 11.37 15.71
CA ASP A 121 -6.34 10.26 15.77
C ASP A 121 -7.45 10.39 14.72
N SER A 122 -8.32 9.40 14.64
CA SER A 122 -9.41 9.36 13.69
C SER A 122 -10.50 10.40 13.94
N ALA A 123 -10.68 10.85 15.20
CA ALA A 123 -11.67 11.89 15.53
C ALA A 123 -11.19 13.25 15.03
N ALA A 124 -9.93 13.61 15.29
CA ALA A 124 -9.31 14.81 14.75
C ALA A 124 -9.31 14.80 13.21
N ALA A 125 -9.03 13.65 12.59
CA ALA A 125 -9.12 13.50 11.14
C ALA A 125 -10.55 13.74 10.62
N PHE A 126 -11.57 13.24 11.33
CA PHE A 126 -12.96 13.45 10.93
C PHE A 126 -13.39 14.93 11.04
N GLU A 127 -13.00 15.61 12.11
CA GLU A 127 -13.25 17.05 12.26
C GLU A 127 -12.52 17.86 11.18
N GLY A 128 -11.28 17.48 10.84
CA GLY A 128 -10.54 18.06 9.71
C GLY A 128 -11.25 17.89 8.38
N PHE A 129 -11.88 16.72 8.15
CA PHE A 129 -12.69 16.46 6.96
C PHE A 129 -13.93 17.36 6.91
N LYS A 130 -14.67 17.45 8.01
CA LYS A 130 -15.84 18.35 8.13
C LYS A 130 -15.47 19.81 7.90
N GLY A 131 -14.27 20.22 8.35
CA GLY A 131 -13.70 21.54 8.13
C GLY A 131 -13.10 21.77 6.74
N GLY A 132 -13.14 20.77 5.82
CA GLY A 132 -12.65 20.91 4.45
C GLY A 132 -11.13 20.92 4.33
N LEU A 133 -10.38 20.43 5.33
CA LEU A 133 -8.91 20.36 5.26
C LEU A 133 -8.42 19.36 4.20
N TYR A 134 -9.22 18.37 3.87
CA TYR A 134 -8.93 17.41 2.78
C TYR A 134 -10.23 16.94 2.12
N THR A 135 -10.14 16.45 0.89
CA THR A 135 -11.29 16.27 -0.02
C THR A 135 -11.74 14.83 -0.20
N PHE A 136 -10.95 13.86 0.25
CA PHE A 136 -11.29 12.44 0.13
C PHE A 136 -11.01 11.72 1.45
N ARG A 137 -12.01 10.98 1.93
CA ARG A 137 -11.92 10.16 3.13
C ARG A 137 -12.45 8.75 2.87
N SER A 138 -11.64 7.75 3.14
CA SER A 138 -12.10 6.37 3.25
C SER A 138 -12.59 6.12 4.67
N GLU A 139 -13.88 5.77 4.84
CA GLU A 139 -14.45 5.52 6.15
C GLU A 139 -14.46 4.01 6.47
N ASN A 140 -13.73 3.63 7.51
CA ASN A 140 -13.59 2.25 7.96
C ASN A 140 -14.49 1.88 9.14
N SER A 141 -15.16 2.87 9.75
CA SER A 141 -16.08 2.66 10.86
C SER A 141 -17.51 2.60 10.37
N SER A 142 -18.14 1.43 10.40
CA SER A 142 -19.56 1.26 10.05
C SER A 142 -20.49 2.10 10.93
N LYS A 143 -20.15 2.27 12.22
CA LYS A 143 -20.88 3.15 13.13
C LYS A 143 -20.79 4.59 12.67
N GLN A 144 -19.59 5.10 12.41
CA GLN A 144 -19.38 6.48 11.96
C GLN A 144 -20.05 6.72 10.61
N TRP A 145 -19.93 5.79 9.68
CA TRP A 145 -20.62 5.80 8.40
C TRP A 145 -22.15 5.94 8.55
N ALA A 146 -22.73 5.22 9.49
CA ALA A 146 -24.17 5.22 9.68
C ALA A 146 -24.71 6.47 10.41
N THR A 147 -23.92 7.04 11.35
CA THR A 147 -24.46 8.02 12.31
C THR A 147 -23.82 9.40 12.32
N SER A 148 -22.70 9.62 11.61
CA SER A 148 -21.93 10.86 11.79
C SER A 148 -21.82 11.74 10.54
N TYR A 149 -22.34 11.27 9.43
CA TYR A 149 -22.34 12.01 8.15
C TYR A 149 -23.67 12.76 7.95
N ASP A 150 -23.96 13.68 8.89
CA ASP A 150 -25.17 14.50 8.95
C ASP A 150 -24.85 16.01 9.13
N PHE A 151 -23.73 16.48 8.59
CA PHE A 151 -23.28 17.86 8.72
C PHE A 151 -23.58 18.69 7.46
N ALA A 152 -23.58 20.04 7.60
CA ALA A 152 -24.05 21.00 6.59
C ALA A 152 -23.52 20.74 5.18
N SER A 153 -22.22 20.42 5.01
CA SER A 153 -21.64 20.19 3.69
C SER A 153 -22.21 18.95 2.96
N ILE A 154 -22.80 18.00 3.69
CA ILE A 154 -23.57 16.90 3.09
C ILE A 154 -24.90 17.41 2.55
N ASP A 155 -25.65 18.21 3.36
CA ASP A 155 -26.95 18.75 2.99
C ASP A 155 -26.81 19.71 1.80
N GLU A 156 -25.72 20.45 1.76
CA GLU A 156 -25.37 21.38 0.67
C GLU A 156 -24.83 20.70 -0.59
N GLY A 157 -24.59 19.38 -0.55
CA GLY A 157 -24.06 18.63 -1.68
C GLY A 157 -22.56 18.84 -1.96
N HIS A 158 -21.84 19.52 -1.08
CA HIS A 158 -20.38 19.69 -1.18
C HIS A 158 -19.61 18.42 -0.82
N VAL A 159 -20.18 17.57 0.03
CA VAL A 159 -19.67 16.26 0.38
C VAL A 159 -20.66 15.19 -0.06
N VAL A 160 -20.17 14.21 -0.79
CA VAL A 160 -20.96 13.06 -1.27
C VAL A 160 -20.53 11.81 -0.54
N LYS A 161 -21.49 11.14 0.10
CA LYS A 161 -21.30 9.83 0.70
C LYS A 161 -21.59 8.77 -0.35
N ALA A 162 -20.59 7.98 -0.72
CA ALA A 162 -20.70 6.99 -1.79
C ALA A 162 -20.06 5.64 -1.42
N GLU A 163 -20.70 4.56 -1.82
CA GLU A 163 -20.11 3.23 -1.81
C GLU A 163 -19.50 2.96 -3.19
N LEU A 164 -18.18 2.80 -3.22
CA LEU A 164 -17.43 2.59 -4.46
C LEU A 164 -16.98 1.13 -4.53
N PRO A 165 -17.62 0.29 -5.35
CA PRO A 165 -17.22 -1.10 -5.50
C PRO A 165 -15.84 -1.17 -6.15
N ASP A 166 -14.90 -1.85 -5.50
CA ASP A 166 -13.51 -1.99 -5.94
C ASP A 166 -13.24 -3.29 -6.71
N GLY A 167 -14.25 -4.15 -6.88
CA GLY A 167 -14.14 -5.46 -7.54
C GLY A 167 -13.35 -6.51 -6.76
N ASN A 168 -12.91 -6.19 -5.55
CA ASN A 168 -12.21 -7.15 -4.69
C ASN A 168 -13.18 -8.14 -4.05
N LEU A 169 -12.70 -9.34 -3.74
CA LEU A 169 -13.43 -10.28 -2.92
C LEU A 169 -13.64 -9.71 -1.51
N ALA A 170 -14.82 -9.96 -0.94
CA ALA A 170 -15.13 -9.57 0.42
C ALA A 170 -14.08 -10.11 1.39
N ARG A 171 -13.56 -9.24 2.24
CA ARG A 171 -12.62 -9.63 3.31
C ARG A 171 -13.41 -9.98 4.56
N ALA A 172 -13.14 -11.15 5.13
CA ALA A 172 -13.70 -11.53 6.42
C ALA A 172 -12.89 -10.91 7.55
N GLN A 173 -13.56 -10.26 8.50
CA GLN A 173 -12.97 -9.93 9.80
C GLN A 173 -13.33 -11.06 10.76
N ALA A 174 -12.33 -11.67 11.38
CA ALA A 174 -12.53 -12.80 12.26
C ALA A 174 -11.53 -12.79 13.43
N TYR A 175 -11.96 -13.35 14.55
CA TYR A 175 -11.05 -13.72 15.62
C TYR A 175 -10.36 -15.04 15.26
N VAL A 176 -9.03 -15.00 15.18
CA VAL A 176 -8.23 -16.21 14.93
C VAL A 176 -7.79 -16.81 16.26
N PHE A 177 -8.37 -17.96 16.60
CA PHE A 177 -8.05 -18.65 17.84
C PHE A 177 -6.75 -19.44 17.73
N ASN A 178 -5.92 -19.37 18.78
CA ASN A 178 -4.72 -20.21 18.87
C ASN A 178 -5.13 -21.64 19.27
N LEU A 179 -5.33 -22.51 18.28
CA LEU A 179 -5.76 -23.89 18.47
C LEU A 179 -4.77 -24.79 19.22
N ARG A 180 -3.52 -24.31 19.47
CA ARG A 180 -2.55 -25.01 20.35
C ARG A 180 -2.93 -24.91 21.81
N ARG A 181 -3.79 -23.97 22.17
CA ARG A 181 -4.31 -23.87 23.54
C ARG A 181 -5.51 -24.82 23.71
N GLU A 182 -5.48 -25.69 24.72
CA GLU A 182 -6.47 -26.71 25.00
C GLU A 182 -7.92 -26.16 24.99
N LYS A 183 -8.15 -25.01 25.66
CA LYS A 183 -9.46 -24.36 25.70
C LYS A 183 -10.06 -24.02 24.32
N PHE A 184 -9.23 -23.85 23.28
CA PHE A 184 -9.68 -23.56 21.94
C PHE A 184 -9.71 -24.77 21.00
N GLN A 185 -9.41 -25.97 21.50
CA GLN A 185 -9.54 -27.20 20.73
C GLN A 185 -11.01 -27.63 20.63
N ASP A 186 -11.84 -27.34 21.63
CA ASP A 186 -13.27 -27.58 21.56
C ASP A 186 -13.95 -26.58 20.64
N ARG A 187 -14.64 -27.11 19.60
CA ARG A 187 -15.37 -26.32 18.64
C ARG A 187 -16.44 -25.43 19.27
N ARG A 188 -17.14 -25.95 20.29
CA ARG A 188 -18.22 -25.24 21.01
C ARG A 188 -17.70 -23.94 21.68
N VAL A 189 -16.45 -23.96 22.16
CA VAL A 189 -15.81 -22.78 22.77
C VAL A 189 -15.47 -21.72 21.72
N ARG A 190 -15.23 -22.13 20.48
CA ARG A 190 -14.95 -21.21 19.37
C ARG A 190 -16.20 -20.62 18.73
N GLU A 191 -17.33 -21.28 18.91
CA GLU A 191 -18.63 -20.87 18.35
C GLU A 191 -19.47 -20.03 19.34
N ALA A 192 -19.11 -20.05 20.64
CA ALA A 192 -19.76 -19.26 21.68
C ALA A 192 -19.27 -17.80 21.68
#